data_638d343a8b5e74269ade95e0495644a8
#
_entry.id   638d343a8b5e74269ade95e0495644a8
#
_cell.length_a   1.000
_cell.length_b   1.000
_cell.length_c   1.000
_cell.angle_alpha   90.00
_cell.angle_beta   90.00
_cell.angle_gamma   90.00
#
_symmetry.space_group_name_H-M   'P 1'
#
loop_
_entity.id
_entity.type
_entity.pdbx_description
1 polymer ?
#
loop_
_entity_poly.entity_id
_entity_poly.type
_entity_poly.pdbx_seq_one_letter_code
_entity_poly.pdbx_strand_id
1 'polypeptide(L)'
;MYLEHGIITKEELQAIGHYPSEERMKKGPVAVCECLQRIPCNPCESSCPFHAITIGEDISNLPELDVDKCVGCGSCITHCSGLACFVLDKSYSDTVGSVSFPYEYLHTFKKGDTVKAADRGGNYVCDGVVLKDITMPKSDRTTVVTLEVPIAYVDEVRSVYRPHEYERPDWMKGAREDD
;
A
#
# COMPACT_ATOMS: atom_id res chain seq x y z
N MET A 1 -18.58 -8.09 -5.82
CA MET A 1 -17.71 -7.48 -6.86
C MET A 1 -17.26 -6.12 -6.33
N TYR A 2 -15.98 -5.74 -6.48
CA TYR A 2 -15.43 -4.50 -5.89
C TYR A 2 -16.20 -3.22 -6.26
N LEU A 3 -16.85 -3.19 -7.43
CA LEU A 3 -17.73 -2.08 -7.86
C LEU A 3 -18.94 -1.84 -6.94
N GLU A 4 -19.32 -2.80 -6.13
CA GLU A 4 -20.46 -2.70 -5.21
C GLU A 4 -20.06 -2.22 -3.83
N HIS A 5 -18.83 -2.57 -3.38
CA HIS A 5 -18.36 -2.31 -2.02
C HIS A 5 -17.19 -1.33 -1.96
N GLY A 6 -16.57 -1.00 -3.11
CA GLY A 6 -15.36 -0.18 -3.18
C GLY A 6 -14.09 -0.87 -2.67
N ILE A 7 -14.16 -2.15 -2.29
CA ILE A 7 -13.06 -2.93 -1.74
C ILE A 7 -12.78 -4.09 -2.69
N ILE A 8 -11.55 -4.18 -3.20
CA ILE A 8 -11.12 -5.33 -4.01
C ILE A 8 -10.56 -6.44 -3.15
N THR A 9 -10.81 -7.68 -3.53
CA THR A 9 -10.20 -8.86 -2.91
C THR A 9 -8.94 -9.30 -3.64
N LYS A 10 -8.12 -10.12 -2.96
CA LYS A 10 -6.94 -10.76 -3.57
C LYS A 10 -7.34 -11.61 -4.78
N GLU A 11 -8.43 -12.37 -4.67
CA GLU A 11 -8.94 -13.24 -5.72
C GLU A 11 -9.38 -12.47 -6.96
N GLU A 12 -10.02 -11.30 -6.75
CA GLU A 12 -10.40 -10.41 -7.85
C GLU A 12 -9.15 -9.83 -8.55
N LEU A 13 -8.11 -9.43 -7.79
CA LEU A 13 -6.84 -8.98 -8.34
C LEU A 13 -6.11 -10.09 -9.11
N GLN A 14 -6.11 -11.31 -8.60
CA GLN A 14 -5.53 -12.48 -9.28
C GLN A 14 -6.26 -12.79 -10.59
N ALA A 15 -7.58 -12.71 -10.59
CA ALA A 15 -8.40 -12.99 -11.76
C ALA A 15 -8.10 -12.05 -12.95
N ILE A 16 -7.64 -10.82 -12.68
CA ILE A 16 -7.26 -9.85 -13.70
C ILE A 16 -5.74 -9.76 -13.93
N GLY A 17 -4.95 -10.63 -13.30
CA GLY A 17 -3.49 -10.67 -13.45
C GLY A 17 -2.73 -9.55 -12.72
N HIS A 18 -3.36 -8.82 -11.82
CA HIS A 18 -2.77 -7.70 -11.10
C HIS A 18 -2.17 -8.07 -9.72
N TYR A 19 -2.07 -9.36 -9.42
CA TYR A 19 -1.49 -9.83 -8.17
C TYR A 19 -0.33 -10.80 -8.43
N PRO A 20 0.86 -10.59 -7.85
CA PRO A 20 2.01 -11.47 -8.05
C PRO A 20 1.76 -12.86 -7.44
N SER A 21 2.39 -13.87 -8.03
CA SER A 21 2.30 -15.23 -7.51
C SER A 21 3.03 -15.38 -6.17
N GLU A 22 2.64 -16.38 -5.38
CA GLU A 22 3.32 -16.73 -4.12
C GLU A 22 4.82 -17.04 -4.35
N GLU A 23 5.16 -17.71 -5.48
CA GLU A 23 6.55 -17.98 -5.86
C GLU A 23 7.33 -16.69 -6.10
N ARG A 24 6.70 -15.68 -6.73
CA ARG A 24 7.34 -14.38 -6.95
C ARG A 24 7.58 -13.64 -5.63
N MET A 25 6.61 -13.62 -4.73
CA MET A 25 6.73 -12.96 -3.42
C MET A 25 7.80 -13.60 -2.52
N LYS A 26 8.08 -14.89 -2.68
CA LYS A 26 9.17 -15.60 -1.99
C LYS A 26 10.56 -15.30 -2.54
N LYS A 27 10.69 -14.70 -3.72
CA LYS A 27 11.98 -14.32 -4.31
C LYS A 27 12.46 -12.92 -3.86
N GLY A 28 11.62 -12.13 -3.24
CA GLY A 28 11.93 -10.77 -2.80
C GLY A 28 10.72 -9.85 -2.89
N PRO A 29 10.87 -8.61 -2.42
CA PRO A 29 9.78 -7.64 -2.44
C PRO A 29 9.28 -7.37 -3.85
N VAL A 30 7.98 -7.17 -3.98
CA VAL A 30 7.31 -6.91 -5.26
C VAL A 30 6.13 -5.96 -5.08
N ALA A 31 5.93 -5.07 -6.04
CA ALA A 31 4.81 -4.16 -6.03
C ALA A 31 3.47 -4.87 -6.32
N VAL A 32 2.40 -4.32 -5.77
CA VAL A 32 1.02 -4.63 -6.11
C VAL A 32 0.32 -3.32 -6.41
N CYS A 33 -0.28 -3.21 -7.59
CA CYS A 33 -1.06 -2.04 -7.99
C CYS A 33 -2.55 -2.40 -7.92
N GLU A 34 -3.24 -1.93 -6.88
CA GLU A 34 -4.67 -2.16 -6.68
C GLU A 34 -5.53 -1.08 -7.37
N CYS A 35 -5.00 -0.51 -8.45
CA CYS A 35 -5.65 0.49 -9.27
C CYS A 35 -6.52 -0.20 -10.32
N LEU A 36 -7.85 0.00 -10.24
CA LEU A 36 -8.83 -0.70 -11.06
C LEU A 36 -9.72 0.23 -11.87
N GLN A 37 -9.58 1.53 -11.67
CA GLN A 37 -10.35 2.52 -12.40
C GLN A 37 -9.55 3.01 -13.61
N ARG A 38 -10.19 2.99 -14.78
CA ARG A 38 -9.65 3.57 -16.00
C ARG A 38 -9.78 5.10 -15.93
N ILE A 39 -8.71 5.74 -15.47
CA ILE A 39 -8.59 7.20 -15.34
C ILE A 39 -7.28 7.63 -16.01
N PRO A 40 -7.22 8.83 -16.63
CA PRO A 40 -5.97 9.36 -17.18
C PRO A 40 -4.94 9.61 -16.08
N CYS A 41 -4.04 8.64 -15.85
CA CYS A 41 -3.06 8.68 -14.76
C CYS A 41 -1.88 7.74 -15.05
N ASN A 42 -0.64 8.23 -14.92
CA ASN A 42 0.57 7.41 -15.15
C ASN A 42 1.76 7.65 -14.20
N PRO A 43 1.64 8.31 -13.03
CA PRO A 43 2.81 8.56 -12.19
C PRO A 43 3.54 7.30 -11.73
N CYS A 44 2.86 6.17 -11.54
CA CYS A 44 3.49 4.90 -11.17
C CYS A 44 4.41 4.36 -12.29
N GLU A 45 4.06 4.54 -13.56
CA GLU A 45 4.92 4.21 -14.71
C GLU A 45 6.11 5.17 -14.78
N SER A 46 5.86 6.49 -14.80
CA SER A 46 6.91 7.50 -14.99
C SER A 46 7.92 7.54 -13.82
N SER A 47 7.52 7.15 -12.62
CA SER A 47 8.39 7.09 -11.44
C SER A 47 9.14 5.77 -11.28
N CYS A 48 8.84 4.74 -12.08
CA CYS A 48 9.47 3.43 -11.95
C CYS A 48 10.87 3.41 -12.57
N PRO A 49 11.97 3.39 -11.78
CA PRO A 49 13.32 3.44 -12.34
C PRO A 49 13.73 2.13 -13.03
N PHE A 50 12.94 1.07 -12.85
CA PHE A 50 13.19 -0.25 -13.47
C PHE A 50 12.27 -0.51 -14.66
N HIS A 51 11.41 0.45 -15.02
CA HIS A 51 10.40 0.28 -16.09
C HIS A 51 9.59 -1.01 -15.93
N ALA A 52 9.26 -1.33 -14.68
CA ALA A 52 8.49 -2.52 -14.33
C ALA A 52 6.98 -2.28 -14.39
N ILE A 53 6.53 -1.02 -14.43
CA ILE A 53 5.11 -0.67 -14.55
C ILE A 53 4.89 0.01 -15.88
N THR A 54 3.87 -0.40 -16.61
CA THR A 54 3.49 0.15 -17.93
C THR A 54 2.01 0.45 -17.96
N ILE A 55 1.63 1.64 -18.44
CA ILE A 55 0.25 2.04 -18.74
C ILE A 55 -0.04 1.84 -20.24
N GLY A 56 1.00 1.97 -21.09
CA GLY A 56 0.90 1.84 -22.52
C GLY A 56 0.43 3.11 -23.23
N GLU A 57 -0.09 2.96 -24.48
CA GLU A 57 -0.40 4.10 -25.33
C GLU A 57 -1.61 4.93 -24.85
N ASP A 58 -2.61 4.28 -24.26
CA ASP A 58 -3.76 4.97 -23.68
C ASP A 58 -3.50 5.20 -22.18
N ILE A 59 -3.35 6.48 -21.82
CA ILE A 59 -3.10 6.90 -20.44
C ILE A 59 -4.20 6.44 -19.43
N SER A 60 -5.37 6.03 -19.95
CA SER A 60 -6.48 5.52 -19.14
C SER A 60 -6.43 4.02 -18.91
N ASN A 61 -5.41 3.33 -19.42
CA ASN A 61 -5.25 1.90 -19.15
C ASN A 61 -4.89 1.64 -17.68
N LEU A 62 -5.19 0.43 -17.24
CA LEU A 62 -4.75 -0.05 -15.93
C LEU A 62 -3.24 -0.31 -15.94
N PRO A 63 -2.54 -0.12 -14.81
CA PRO A 63 -1.11 -0.40 -14.72
C PRO A 63 -0.83 -1.90 -14.84
N GLU A 64 0.00 -2.29 -15.80
CA GLU A 64 0.53 -3.64 -15.90
C GLU A 64 1.90 -3.72 -15.22
N LEU A 65 2.12 -4.74 -14.39
CA LEU A 65 3.37 -4.95 -13.66
C LEU A 65 4.17 -6.11 -14.27
N ASP A 66 5.36 -5.81 -14.77
CA ASP A 66 6.39 -6.82 -15.04
C ASP A 66 7.05 -7.22 -13.71
N VAL A 67 6.60 -8.33 -13.17
CA VAL A 67 7.05 -8.83 -11.85
C VAL A 67 8.52 -9.24 -11.83
N ASP A 68 9.11 -9.56 -12.98
CA ASP A 68 10.51 -9.97 -13.09
C ASP A 68 11.46 -8.76 -13.08
N LYS A 69 11.00 -7.60 -13.57
CA LYS A 69 11.74 -6.34 -13.47
C LYS A 69 11.56 -5.63 -12.13
N CYS A 70 10.47 -5.93 -11.42
CA CYS A 70 10.16 -5.25 -10.17
C CYS A 70 11.10 -5.69 -9.04
N VAL A 71 11.75 -4.71 -8.40
CA VAL A 71 12.64 -4.94 -7.23
C VAL A 71 12.00 -4.50 -5.91
N GLY A 72 10.73 -4.09 -5.91
CA GLY A 72 10.03 -3.65 -4.70
C GLY A 72 10.58 -2.37 -4.07
N CYS A 73 11.13 -1.46 -4.86
CA CYS A 73 11.78 -0.23 -4.35
C CYS A 73 10.82 0.78 -3.72
N GLY A 74 9.50 0.69 -3.99
CA GLY A 74 8.47 1.54 -3.43
C GLY A 74 8.28 2.90 -4.12
N SER A 75 8.98 3.22 -5.22
CA SER A 75 8.79 4.48 -5.96
C SER A 75 7.34 4.66 -6.42
N CYS A 76 6.68 3.59 -6.83
CA CYS A 76 5.27 3.63 -7.23
C CYS A 76 4.34 4.00 -6.06
N ILE A 77 4.68 3.65 -4.80
CA ILE A 77 3.90 4.02 -3.62
C ILE A 77 3.89 5.54 -3.46
N THR A 78 5.08 6.15 -3.52
CA THR A 78 5.26 7.58 -3.23
C THR A 78 4.72 8.51 -4.31
N HIS A 79 4.48 8.01 -5.51
CA HIS A 79 3.99 8.81 -6.65
C HIS A 79 2.53 8.51 -7.02
N CYS A 80 1.90 7.51 -6.37
CA CYS A 80 0.52 7.16 -6.64
C CYS A 80 -0.43 8.13 -5.93
N SER A 81 -1.04 9.07 -6.66
CA SER A 81 -2.04 9.99 -6.11
C SER A 81 -3.31 9.30 -5.60
N GLY A 82 -3.59 8.09 -6.10
CA GLY A 82 -4.71 7.26 -5.66
C GLY A 82 -4.40 6.37 -4.46
N LEU A 83 -3.16 6.40 -3.93
CA LEU A 83 -2.69 5.58 -2.81
C LEU A 83 -2.92 4.06 -3.00
N ALA A 84 -2.91 3.61 -4.26
CA ALA A 84 -3.29 2.26 -4.67
C ALA A 84 -2.08 1.34 -4.93
N CYS A 85 -0.86 1.78 -4.66
CA CYS A 85 0.34 0.99 -4.82
C CYS A 85 0.90 0.55 -3.47
N PHE A 86 1.28 -0.72 -3.40
CA PHE A 86 1.84 -1.36 -2.21
C PHE A 86 3.08 -2.17 -2.60
N VAL A 87 3.91 -2.54 -1.62
CA VAL A 87 5.00 -3.51 -1.81
C VAL A 87 4.87 -4.60 -0.75
N LEU A 88 4.85 -5.85 -1.21
CA LEU A 88 4.77 -7.03 -0.37
C LEU A 88 6.07 -7.81 -0.43
N ASP A 89 6.48 -8.40 0.70
CA ASP A 89 7.68 -9.25 0.78
C ASP A 89 7.41 -10.43 1.72
N LYS A 90 7.52 -11.65 1.16
CA LYS A 90 7.41 -12.92 1.88
C LYS A 90 8.71 -13.72 1.81
N SER A 91 9.83 -13.06 1.49
CA SER A 91 11.08 -13.74 1.15
C SER A 91 12.03 -13.98 2.31
N TYR A 92 11.93 -13.24 3.40
CA TYR A 92 12.96 -13.22 4.44
C TYR A 92 12.64 -14.08 5.67
N SER A 93 11.43 -14.62 5.76
CA SER A 93 11.02 -15.51 6.87
C SER A 93 9.85 -16.40 6.46
N ASP A 94 9.76 -17.58 7.08
CA ASP A 94 8.62 -18.48 6.91
C ASP A 94 7.41 -18.11 7.79
N THR A 95 7.61 -17.25 8.78
CA THR A 95 6.57 -16.91 9.76
C THR A 95 6.06 -15.48 9.67
N VAL A 96 6.89 -14.58 9.17
CA VAL A 96 6.56 -13.15 9.00
C VAL A 96 6.92 -12.66 7.60
N GLY A 97 6.23 -11.64 7.17
CA GLY A 97 6.53 -10.91 5.94
C GLY A 97 6.34 -9.41 6.14
N SER A 98 6.56 -8.61 5.11
CA SER A 98 6.36 -7.17 5.22
C SER A 98 5.41 -6.61 4.19
N VAL A 99 4.74 -5.55 4.58
CA VAL A 99 3.85 -4.75 3.73
C VAL A 99 4.26 -3.30 3.83
N SER A 100 4.54 -2.68 2.67
CA SER A 100 4.79 -1.24 2.58
C SER A 100 3.61 -0.57 1.89
N PHE A 101 3.16 0.54 2.46
CA PHE A 101 1.98 1.27 2.00
C PHE A 101 2.13 2.78 2.21
N PRO A 102 1.39 3.62 1.45
CA PRO A 102 1.34 5.07 1.67
C PRO A 102 0.57 5.38 2.94
N TYR A 103 1.06 6.36 3.74
CA TYR A 103 0.42 6.78 4.98
C TYR A 103 0.34 8.30 5.07
N GLU A 104 -0.85 8.83 4.90
CA GLU A 104 -1.12 10.29 4.82
C GLU A 104 -1.73 10.87 6.10
N TYR A 105 -1.72 10.10 7.19
CA TYR A 105 -2.23 10.55 8.48
C TYR A 105 -1.11 11.03 9.40
N LEU A 106 -1.48 11.73 10.48
CA LEU A 106 -0.52 12.10 11.52
C LEU A 106 0.10 10.84 12.14
N HIS A 107 1.41 10.86 12.23
CA HIS A 107 2.18 9.76 12.81
C HIS A 107 2.07 9.77 14.33
N THR A 108 1.58 8.68 14.88
CA THR A 108 1.51 8.46 16.32
C THR A 108 2.44 7.32 16.77
N PHE A 109 3.24 6.80 15.84
CA PHE A 109 4.15 5.68 16.02
C PHE A 109 5.51 5.97 15.38
N LYS A 110 6.50 5.16 15.69
CA LYS A 110 7.86 5.20 15.15
C LYS A 110 8.38 3.80 14.86
N LYS A 111 9.51 3.70 14.17
CA LYS A 111 10.21 2.43 13.95
C LYS A 111 10.40 1.65 15.24
N GLY A 112 10.03 0.38 15.25
CA GLY A 112 10.09 -0.56 16.36
C GLY A 112 8.82 -0.65 17.19
N ASP A 113 7.87 0.26 17.02
CA ASP A 113 6.60 0.21 17.73
C ASP A 113 5.72 -0.92 17.17
N THR A 114 4.95 -1.53 18.07
CA THR A 114 3.87 -2.44 17.67
C THR A 114 2.59 -1.65 17.46
N VAL A 115 1.98 -1.83 16.29
CA VAL A 115 0.73 -1.16 15.90
C VAL A 115 -0.30 -2.19 15.46
N LYS A 116 -1.56 -1.82 15.54
CA LYS A 116 -2.64 -2.61 14.96
C LYS A 116 -2.66 -2.37 13.44
N ALA A 117 -2.63 -3.44 12.66
CA ALA A 117 -2.70 -3.36 11.21
C ALA A 117 -4.15 -3.50 10.72
N ALA A 118 -4.46 -2.85 9.60
CA ALA A 118 -5.78 -2.84 9.00
C ALA A 118 -5.76 -3.42 7.59
N ASP A 119 -6.89 -4.01 7.19
CA ASP A 119 -7.16 -4.45 5.82
C ASP A 119 -7.55 -3.27 4.89
N ARG A 120 -7.94 -3.60 3.65
CA ARG A 120 -8.45 -2.65 2.64
C ARG A 120 -9.75 -1.95 3.05
N GLY A 121 -10.52 -2.56 3.94
CA GLY A 121 -11.76 -2.02 4.49
C GLY A 121 -11.56 -1.17 5.73
N GLY A 122 -10.31 -1.07 6.24
CA GLY A 122 -10.00 -0.38 7.48
C GLY A 122 -10.29 -1.20 8.75
N ASN A 123 -10.58 -2.49 8.63
CA ASN A 123 -10.83 -3.37 9.77
C ASN A 123 -9.51 -3.85 10.35
N TYR A 124 -9.47 -4.06 11.68
CA TYR A 124 -8.32 -4.67 12.34
C TYR A 124 -8.08 -6.11 11.86
N VAL A 125 -6.84 -6.43 11.54
CA VAL A 125 -6.41 -7.75 11.07
C VAL A 125 -5.49 -8.44 12.07
N CYS A 126 -4.37 -7.78 12.41
CA CYS A 126 -3.35 -8.33 13.29
C CYS A 126 -2.49 -7.21 13.89
N ASP A 127 -1.65 -7.57 14.86
CA ASP A 127 -0.59 -6.67 15.30
C ASP A 127 0.60 -6.77 14.35
N GLY A 128 1.23 -5.62 14.07
CA GLY A 128 2.41 -5.52 13.23
C GLY A 128 3.49 -4.67 13.87
N VAL A 129 4.75 -4.89 13.50
CA VAL A 129 5.89 -4.09 13.96
C VAL A 129 6.30 -3.11 12.88
N VAL A 130 6.47 -1.85 13.22
CA VAL A 130 6.92 -0.80 12.29
C VAL A 130 8.40 -1.00 11.97
N LEU A 131 8.71 -1.47 10.76
CA LEU A 131 10.08 -1.62 10.28
C LEU A 131 10.65 -0.32 9.73
N LYS A 132 9.82 0.44 9.02
CA LYS A 132 10.19 1.72 8.40
C LYS A 132 9.02 2.69 8.49
N ASP A 133 9.38 3.95 8.63
CA ASP A 133 8.52 5.11 8.61
C ASP A 133 9.34 6.23 7.95
N ILE A 134 9.21 6.36 6.63
CA ILE A 134 10.10 7.17 5.81
C ILE A 134 9.30 8.16 4.97
N THR A 135 9.57 9.45 5.20
CA THR A 135 9.13 10.54 4.33
C THR A 135 10.35 11.07 3.58
N MET A 136 10.38 10.92 2.27
CA MET A 136 11.48 11.42 1.45
C MET A 136 11.13 12.80 0.87
N PRO A 137 12.11 13.74 0.79
CA PRO A 137 11.86 15.07 0.20
C PRO A 137 11.34 15.03 -1.24
N LYS A 138 11.69 13.97 -1.99
CA LYS A 138 11.31 13.78 -3.40
C LYS A 138 9.98 13.03 -3.59
N SER A 139 9.33 12.59 -2.51
CA SER A 139 8.09 11.81 -2.56
C SER A 139 6.83 12.66 -2.34
N ASP A 140 6.91 13.95 -2.63
CA ASP A 140 5.83 14.92 -2.43
C ASP A 140 5.22 14.86 -1.01
N ARG A 141 6.09 14.56 -0.01
CA ARG A 141 5.78 14.33 1.40
C ARG A 141 4.95 13.08 1.71
N THR A 142 4.63 12.24 0.74
CA THR A 142 4.02 10.94 1.01
C THR A 142 4.96 10.11 1.89
N THR A 143 4.45 9.69 3.02
CA THR A 143 5.17 8.77 3.90
C THR A 143 4.92 7.33 3.48
N VAL A 144 5.99 6.55 3.43
CA VAL A 144 5.89 5.09 3.28
C VAL A 144 6.11 4.44 4.64
N VAL A 145 5.10 3.75 5.11
CA VAL A 145 5.18 2.88 6.29
C VAL A 145 5.37 1.44 5.83
N THR A 146 6.31 0.74 6.47
CA THR A 146 6.50 -0.70 6.28
C THR A 146 6.24 -1.40 7.60
N LEU A 147 5.28 -2.31 7.62
CA LEU A 147 4.99 -3.18 8.75
C LEU A 147 5.51 -4.59 8.50
N GLU A 148 6.13 -5.18 9.51
CA GLU A 148 6.28 -6.63 9.61
C GLU A 148 5.01 -7.19 10.23
N VAL A 149 4.45 -8.21 9.59
CA VAL A 149 3.20 -8.86 10.03
C VAL A 149 3.34 -10.38 9.88
N PRO A 150 2.54 -11.18 10.58
CA PRO A 150 2.55 -12.62 10.35
C PRO A 150 2.28 -12.93 8.87
N ILE A 151 2.99 -13.91 8.32
CA ILE A 151 3.01 -14.24 6.89
C ILE A 151 1.60 -14.45 6.31
N ALA A 152 0.68 -14.98 7.12
CA ALA A 152 -0.70 -15.23 6.73
C ALA A 152 -1.50 -13.96 6.42
N TYR A 153 -1.06 -12.80 6.93
CA TYR A 153 -1.78 -11.53 6.79
C TYR A 153 -1.10 -10.54 5.82
N VAL A 154 0.01 -10.90 5.21
CA VAL A 154 0.72 -10.04 4.22
C VAL A 154 -0.20 -9.65 3.06
N ASP A 155 -1.08 -10.54 2.65
CA ASP A 155 -2.02 -10.29 1.55
C ASP A 155 -3.21 -9.39 1.94
N GLU A 156 -3.48 -9.28 3.25
CA GLU A 156 -4.65 -8.56 3.79
C GLU A 156 -4.29 -7.14 4.24
N VAL A 157 -3.16 -6.97 4.92
CA VAL A 157 -2.77 -5.70 5.53
C VAL A 157 -2.49 -4.64 4.46
N ARG A 158 -3.10 -3.44 4.62
CA ARG A 158 -2.92 -2.30 3.71
C ARG A 158 -2.72 -0.96 4.42
N SER A 159 -2.91 -0.92 5.75
CA SER A 159 -2.72 0.32 6.53
C SER A 159 -2.49 0.00 8.02
N VAL A 160 -2.31 1.05 8.81
CA VAL A 160 -2.45 1.01 10.27
C VAL A 160 -3.93 1.18 10.63
N TYR A 161 -4.41 0.31 11.53
CA TYR A 161 -5.77 0.38 12.03
C TYR A 161 -6.00 1.69 12.80
N ARG A 162 -7.07 2.37 12.46
CA ARG A 162 -7.53 3.57 13.14
C ARG A 162 -8.95 3.33 13.63
N PRO A 163 -9.19 3.35 14.95
CA PRO A 163 -10.55 3.21 15.46
C PRO A 163 -11.43 4.35 14.90
N HIS A 164 -12.68 4.04 14.59
CA HIS A 164 -13.65 5.01 14.06
C HIS A 164 -13.91 6.17 15.02
N GLU A 165 -13.69 5.96 16.32
CA GLU A 165 -13.66 7.01 17.33
C GLU A 165 -12.25 7.60 17.41
N TYR A 166 -11.95 8.49 16.47
CA TYR A 166 -10.79 9.36 16.60
C TYR A 166 -11.11 10.40 17.66
N GLU A 167 -10.61 10.24 18.89
CA GLU A 167 -10.52 11.35 19.82
C GLU A 167 -9.62 12.42 19.20
N ARG A 168 -10.26 13.46 18.64
CA ARG A 168 -9.50 14.59 18.10
C ARG A 168 -8.62 15.14 19.23
N PRO A 169 -7.30 15.32 18.99
CA PRO A 169 -6.46 16.02 19.95
C PRO A 169 -7.11 17.37 20.33
N ASP A 170 -6.93 17.81 21.57
CA ASP A 170 -7.61 19.01 22.08
C ASP A 170 -7.40 20.25 21.21
N TRP A 171 -6.27 20.37 20.50
CA TRP A 171 -6.00 21.44 19.54
C TRP A 171 -6.89 21.41 18.28
N MET A 172 -7.53 20.25 17.98
CA MET A 172 -8.51 20.12 16.88
C MET A 172 -9.96 20.31 17.35
N LYS A 173 -10.21 20.32 18.67
CA LYS A 173 -11.54 20.46 19.26
C LYS A 173 -12.01 21.92 19.24
N GLY A 174 -11.87 22.63 18.21
CA GLY A 174 -12.30 24.02 18.10
C GLY A 174 -12.37 24.55 16.68
N ALA A 175 -12.05 23.70 15.71
CA ALA A 175 -11.81 24.17 14.35
C ALA A 175 -12.99 24.01 13.37
N ARG A 176 -14.18 23.54 13.78
CA ARG A 176 -15.39 23.49 12.92
C ARG A 176 -16.67 23.37 13.75
N GLU A 177 -17.13 24.47 14.27
CA GLU A 177 -18.55 24.65 14.61
C GLU A 177 -19.22 25.77 13.79
N ASP A 178 -18.49 26.39 12.84
CA ASP A 178 -19.01 27.48 12.02
C ASP A 178 -18.72 27.21 10.53
N ASP A 179 -19.54 26.31 9.90
CA ASP A 179 -19.85 26.37 8.46
C ASP A 179 -21.16 25.59 8.19
#